data_1853bc416178af1d76f057beb58471fd
#
_entry.id   1853bc416178af1d76f057beb58471fd
#
_cell.length_a   1.000
_cell.length_b   1.000
_cell.length_c   1.000
_cell.angle_alpha   90.00
_cell.angle_beta   90.00
_cell.angle_gamma   90.00
#
_symmetry.space_group_name_H-M   'P 1'
#
loop_
_entity.id
_entity.type
_entity.pdbx_description
1 polymer ?
#
loop_
_entity_poly.entity_id
_entity_poly.type
_entity_poly.pdbx_seq_one_letter_code
_entity_poly.pdbx_strand_id
1 'polypeptide(L)'
;MDQRVSVVTLGVADLGRARKFYEEGLGWRASPASGGSIVVYKAGNLLVTLFPRDELAADAGLKHSGAPGAFGGITLAYNAVSRDLVDMVMAQAETAGATITKRAQEAFWGGYAGAFRDPDGHTWEVAWNPHWFDGEGNVSLPG
;
A
#
# COMPACT_ATOMS: atom_id res chain seq x y z
N MET A 1 18.50 3.75 16.89
CA MET A 1 17.96 3.40 15.55
C MET A 1 17.63 4.71 14.85
N ASP A 2 18.14 4.90 13.64
CA ASP A 2 17.81 6.10 12.86
C ASP A 2 16.33 6.11 12.52
N GLN A 3 15.75 7.32 12.42
CA GLN A 3 14.33 7.51 12.07
C GLN A 3 14.12 7.24 10.57
N ARG A 4 14.14 5.97 10.19
CA ARG A 4 14.05 5.53 8.79
C ARG A 4 13.38 4.15 8.69
N VAL A 5 12.44 4.02 7.76
CA VAL A 5 11.89 2.74 7.31
C VAL A 5 12.48 2.42 5.94
N SER A 6 13.01 1.23 5.76
CA SER A 6 13.65 0.81 4.51
C SER A 6 12.82 -0.18 3.70
N VAL A 7 12.06 -1.04 4.37
CA VAL A 7 11.23 -2.08 3.74
C VAL A 7 9.92 -2.22 4.49
N VAL A 8 8.82 -2.32 3.76
CA VAL A 8 7.52 -2.79 4.26
C VAL A 8 7.22 -4.11 3.56
N THR A 9 7.09 -5.20 4.32
CA THR A 9 6.74 -6.51 3.77
C THR A 9 5.28 -6.82 4.05
N LEU A 10 4.53 -7.11 3.00
CA LEU A 10 3.12 -7.49 3.05
C LEU A 10 3.01 -9.02 2.97
N GLY A 11 2.47 -9.63 4.00
CA GLY A 11 2.13 -11.04 4.00
C GLY A 11 0.92 -11.31 3.12
N VAL A 12 1.04 -12.22 2.15
CA VAL A 12 0.00 -12.54 1.19
C VAL A 12 -0.34 -14.02 1.21
N ALA A 13 -1.61 -14.35 1.00
CA ALA A 13 -2.06 -15.75 0.97
C ALA A 13 -1.67 -16.44 -0.36
N ASP A 14 -1.71 -15.71 -1.47
CA ASP A 14 -1.38 -16.18 -2.81
C ASP A 14 -0.54 -15.12 -3.52
N LEU A 15 0.73 -15.45 -3.75
CA LEU A 15 1.70 -14.52 -4.35
C LEU A 15 1.33 -14.15 -5.79
N GLY A 16 0.79 -15.11 -6.56
CA GLY A 16 0.34 -14.87 -7.95
C GLY A 16 -0.84 -13.91 -8.00
N ARG A 17 -1.83 -14.09 -7.12
CA ARG A 17 -2.99 -13.20 -6.99
C ARG A 17 -2.56 -11.79 -6.55
N ALA A 18 -1.68 -11.69 -5.58
CA ALA A 18 -1.16 -10.40 -5.11
C ALA A 18 -0.38 -9.67 -6.22
N ARG A 19 0.50 -10.39 -6.94
CA ARG A 19 1.22 -9.83 -8.10
C ARG A 19 0.27 -9.30 -9.17
N LYS A 20 -0.77 -10.06 -9.50
CA LYS A 20 -1.78 -9.63 -10.47
C LYS A 20 -2.44 -8.31 -10.05
N PHE A 21 -2.79 -8.18 -8.78
CA PHE A 21 -3.36 -6.93 -8.25
C PHE A 21 -2.38 -5.74 -8.40
N TYR A 22 -1.15 -5.88 -7.88
CA TYR A 22 -0.19 -4.77 -7.88
C TYR A 22 0.39 -4.51 -9.27
N GLU A 23 0.73 -5.53 -10.05
CA GLU A 23 1.40 -5.39 -11.34
C GLU A 23 0.41 -5.07 -12.47
N GLU A 24 -0.60 -5.92 -12.67
CA GLU A 24 -1.58 -5.73 -13.75
C GLU A 24 -2.64 -4.68 -13.35
N GLY A 25 -3.10 -4.70 -12.10
CA GLY A 25 -4.16 -3.83 -11.60
C GLY A 25 -3.68 -2.41 -11.34
N LEU A 26 -2.63 -2.23 -10.53
CA LEU A 26 -2.11 -0.92 -10.16
C LEU A 26 -0.94 -0.43 -11.05
N GLY A 27 -0.44 -1.27 -11.94
CA GLY A 27 0.64 -0.91 -12.85
C GLY A 27 2.03 -0.86 -12.22
N TRP A 28 2.23 -1.51 -11.07
CA TRP A 28 3.53 -1.58 -10.44
C TRP A 28 4.48 -2.51 -11.21
N ARG A 29 5.77 -2.27 -11.07
CA ARG A 29 6.81 -3.08 -11.75
C ARG A 29 7.69 -3.77 -10.72
N ALA A 30 7.70 -5.11 -10.78
CA ALA A 30 8.59 -5.90 -9.93
C ALA A 30 10.05 -5.63 -10.30
N SER A 31 10.88 -5.48 -9.27
CA SER A 31 12.32 -5.35 -9.44
C SER A 31 12.93 -6.67 -9.91
N PRO A 32 14.02 -6.65 -10.71
CA PRO A 32 14.83 -7.83 -10.98
C PRO A 32 15.40 -8.53 -9.74
N ALA A 33 15.42 -7.83 -8.59
CA ALA A 33 15.77 -8.43 -7.29
C ALA A 33 14.70 -9.41 -6.75
N SER A 34 13.51 -9.46 -7.38
CA SER A 34 12.48 -10.44 -7.06
C SER A 34 12.93 -11.84 -7.43
N GLY A 35 12.62 -12.83 -6.59
CA GLY A 35 12.96 -14.22 -6.87
C GLY A 35 12.51 -15.16 -5.77
N GLY A 36 12.37 -16.45 -6.06
CA GLY A 36 11.82 -17.41 -5.11
C GLY A 36 10.41 -17.03 -4.67
N SER A 37 10.20 -16.90 -3.37
CA SER A 37 8.91 -16.53 -2.78
C SER A 37 8.78 -15.04 -2.44
N ILE A 38 9.74 -14.18 -2.83
CA ILE A 38 9.68 -12.75 -2.57
C ILE A 38 9.52 -11.94 -3.85
N VAL A 39 8.60 -10.97 -3.84
CA VAL A 39 8.46 -9.95 -4.88
C VAL A 39 8.84 -8.60 -4.31
N VAL A 40 9.65 -7.85 -5.02
CA VAL A 40 10.22 -6.58 -4.57
C VAL A 40 9.77 -5.45 -5.49
N TYR A 41 9.19 -4.41 -4.92
CA TYR A 41 8.84 -3.17 -5.60
C TYR A 41 9.62 -2.00 -5.01
N LYS A 42 10.15 -1.14 -5.87
CA LYS A 42 10.71 0.15 -5.43
C LYS A 42 9.56 1.16 -5.27
N ALA A 43 9.38 1.66 -4.06
CA ALA A 43 8.34 2.64 -3.72
C ALA A 43 9.01 3.90 -3.12
N GLY A 44 9.36 4.84 -3.97
CA GLY A 44 10.14 6.01 -3.57
C GLY A 44 11.50 5.59 -2.98
N ASN A 45 11.77 5.99 -1.74
CA ASN A 45 13.01 5.68 -1.02
C ASN A 45 12.91 4.44 -0.12
N LEU A 46 11.83 3.67 -0.21
CA LEU A 46 11.68 2.40 0.49
C LEU A 46 11.30 1.29 -0.48
N LEU A 47 11.34 0.07 0.00
CA LEU A 47 10.84 -1.08 -0.73
C LEU A 47 9.49 -1.53 -0.14
N VAL A 48 8.57 -1.92 -1.02
CA VAL A 48 7.42 -2.73 -0.64
C VAL A 48 7.67 -4.13 -1.19
N THR A 49 7.52 -5.14 -0.35
CA THR A 49 7.73 -6.52 -0.76
C THR A 49 6.48 -7.36 -0.48
N LEU A 50 6.27 -8.39 -1.29
CA LEU A 50 5.25 -9.41 -1.04
C LEU A 50 5.94 -10.70 -0.65
N PHE A 51 5.42 -11.37 0.37
CA PHE A 51 5.96 -12.63 0.86
C PHE A 51 4.81 -13.52 1.38
N PRO A 52 4.91 -14.86 1.27
CA PRO A 52 3.88 -15.74 1.81
C PRO A 52 3.62 -15.45 3.30
N ARG A 53 2.35 -15.24 3.65
CA ARG A 53 1.94 -14.74 4.97
C ARG A 53 2.42 -15.61 6.12
N ASP A 54 2.30 -16.93 5.98
CA ASP A 54 2.68 -17.85 7.05
C ASP A 54 4.21 -17.96 7.20
N GLU A 55 4.93 -17.88 6.06
CA GLU A 55 6.40 -17.82 6.07
C GLU A 55 6.89 -16.51 6.68
N LEU A 56 6.23 -15.38 6.39
CA LEU A 56 6.54 -14.08 6.99
C LEU A 56 6.35 -14.11 8.52
N ALA A 57 5.25 -14.71 8.99
CA ALA A 57 5.01 -14.86 10.42
C ALA A 57 6.09 -15.75 11.09
N ALA A 58 6.43 -16.86 10.45
CA ALA A 58 7.48 -17.76 10.94
C ALA A 58 8.85 -17.08 10.97
N ASP A 59 9.20 -16.32 9.95
CA ASP A 59 10.45 -15.55 9.87
C ASP A 59 10.54 -14.50 10.99
N ALA A 60 9.40 -13.91 11.35
CA ALA A 60 9.29 -12.99 12.48
C ALA A 60 9.25 -13.69 13.87
N GLY A 61 9.36 -15.01 13.92
CA GLY A 61 9.30 -15.78 15.17
C GLY A 61 7.89 -15.94 15.75
N LEU A 62 6.85 -15.70 14.94
CA LEU A 62 5.45 -15.82 15.33
C LEU A 62 4.89 -17.19 14.98
N LYS A 63 4.03 -17.75 15.86
CA LYS A 63 3.40 -19.06 15.64
C LYS A 63 2.23 -19.02 14.64
N HIS A 64 1.61 -17.88 14.49
CA HIS A 64 0.41 -17.68 13.66
C HIS A 64 0.48 -16.37 12.90
N SER A 65 -0.04 -16.35 11.67
CA SER A 65 -0.13 -15.17 10.82
C SER A 65 -1.33 -14.26 11.15
N GLY A 66 -2.13 -14.62 12.16
CA GLY A 66 -3.37 -13.94 12.50
C GLY A 66 -4.55 -14.30 11.60
N ALA A 67 -5.74 -13.77 11.91
CA ALA A 67 -6.94 -13.98 11.12
C ALA A 67 -6.84 -13.27 9.76
N PRO A 68 -7.16 -13.94 8.64
CA PRO A 68 -7.21 -13.30 7.33
C PRO A 68 -8.17 -12.09 7.31
N GLY A 69 -7.72 -10.97 6.76
CA GLY A 69 -8.53 -9.76 6.60
C GLY A 69 -8.78 -8.96 7.89
N ALA A 70 -8.25 -9.37 9.04
CA ALA A 70 -8.26 -8.56 10.24
C ALA A 70 -7.41 -7.29 10.05
N PHE A 71 -7.87 -6.15 10.60
CA PHE A 71 -7.07 -4.93 10.57
C PHE A 71 -5.82 -5.08 11.43
N GLY A 72 -4.66 -4.97 10.80
CA GLY A 72 -3.36 -5.17 11.44
C GLY A 72 -2.79 -3.95 12.17
N GLY A 73 -3.55 -2.86 12.28
CA GLY A 73 -3.07 -1.63 12.93
C GLY A 73 -2.15 -0.77 12.06
N ILE A 74 -2.04 -1.06 10.77
CA ILE A 74 -1.19 -0.33 9.81
C ILE A 74 -2.04 0.07 8.61
N THR A 75 -1.89 1.32 8.17
CA THR A 75 -2.38 1.80 6.88
C THR A 75 -1.21 2.33 6.07
N LEU A 76 -1.08 1.84 4.85
CA LEU A 76 -0.17 2.43 3.86
C LEU A 76 -0.89 3.58 3.17
N ALA A 77 -0.17 4.64 2.83
CA ALA A 77 -0.77 5.77 2.14
C ALA A 77 -0.06 6.06 0.82
N TYR A 78 -0.83 6.29 -0.21
CA TYR A 78 -0.39 6.90 -1.46
C TYR A 78 -0.87 8.35 -1.49
N ASN A 79 0.06 9.30 -1.53
CA ASN A 79 -0.32 10.70 -1.68
C ASN A 79 -0.39 11.09 -3.15
N ALA A 80 -1.60 11.38 -3.60
CA ALA A 80 -1.88 11.89 -4.94
C ALA A 80 -1.63 13.41 -5.01
N VAL A 81 -1.24 13.89 -6.17
CA VAL A 81 -0.97 15.33 -6.39
C VAL A 81 -2.24 16.16 -6.61
N SER A 82 -3.39 15.53 -6.75
CA SER A 82 -4.68 16.20 -6.93
C SER A 82 -5.85 15.34 -6.47
N ARG A 83 -7.02 15.96 -6.26
CA ARG A 83 -8.29 15.27 -5.97
C ARG A 83 -8.70 14.33 -7.10
N ASP A 84 -8.58 14.78 -8.34
CA ASP A 84 -8.93 13.97 -9.52
C ASP A 84 -8.07 12.70 -9.57
N LEU A 85 -6.79 12.79 -9.21
CA LEU A 85 -5.92 11.62 -9.14
C LEU A 85 -6.33 10.67 -8.00
N VAL A 86 -6.82 11.18 -6.88
CA VAL A 86 -7.41 10.33 -5.82
C VAL A 86 -8.56 9.51 -6.39
N ASP A 87 -9.51 10.15 -7.06
CA ASP A 87 -10.67 9.46 -7.65
C ASP A 87 -10.24 8.42 -8.69
N MET A 88 -9.28 8.75 -9.55
CA MET A 88 -8.75 7.83 -10.55
C MET A 88 -8.08 6.60 -9.92
N VAL A 89 -7.25 6.79 -8.91
CA VAL A 89 -6.56 5.69 -8.23
C VAL A 89 -7.54 4.80 -7.46
N MET A 90 -8.54 5.39 -6.81
CA MET A 90 -9.60 4.64 -6.13
C MET A 90 -10.40 3.77 -7.10
N ALA A 91 -10.77 4.31 -8.27
CA ALA A 91 -11.46 3.56 -9.32
C ALA A 91 -10.57 2.45 -9.91
N GLN A 92 -9.29 2.72 -10.14
CA GLN A 92 -8.32 1.74 -10.60
C GLN A 92 -8.18 0.58 -9.60
N ALA A 93 -8.06 0.88 -8.31
CA ALA A 93 -7.95 -0.13 -7.26
C ALA A 93 -9.23 -1.01 -7.19
N GLU A 94 -10.42 -0.40 -7.27
CA GLU A 94 -11.69 -1.13 -7.29
C GLU A 94 -11.77 -2.08 -8.50
N THR A 95 -11.40 -1.62 -9.68
CA THR A 95 -11.34 -2.44 -10.91
C THR A 95 -10.31 -3.57 -10.79
N ALA A 96 -9.19 -3.33 -10.10
CA ALA A 96 -8.15 -4.33 -9.86
C ALA A 96 -8.54 -5.40 -8.83
N GLY A 97 -9.66 -5.24 -8.13
CA GLY A 97 -10.17 -6.21 -7.14
C GLY A 97 -10.03 -5.77 -5.69
N ALA A 98 -9.72 -4.50 -5.43
CA ALA A 98 -9.75 -3.96 -4.08
C ALA A 98 -11.16 -3.83 -3.53
N THR A 99 -11.30 -3.92 -2.22
CA THR A 99 -12.51 -3.57 -1.51
C THR A 99 -12.44 -2.12 -1.04
N ILE A 100 -13.33 -1.28 -1.52
CA ILE A 100 -13.41 0.12 -1.07
C ILE A 100 -14.02 0.14 0.33
N THR A 101 -13.23 0.59 1.30
CA THR A 101 -13.66 0.71 2.70
C THR A 101 -14.17 2.11 3.05
N LYS A 102 -13.68 3.10 2.30
CA LYS A 102 -14.11 4.49 2.44
C LYS A 102 -14.05 5.18 1.09
N ARG A 103 -15.17 5.66 0.59
CA ARG A 103 -15.22 6.46 -0.63
C ARG A 103 -14.43 7.74 -0.45
N ALA A 104 -13.79 8.21 -1.52
CA ALA A 104 -13.05 9.47 -1.51
C ALA A 104 -13.99 10.63 -1.14
N GLN A 105 -13.57 11.46 -0.20
CA GLN A 105 -14.34 12.59 0.31
C GLN A 105 -13.43 13.66 0.93
N GLU A 106 -13.97 14.84 1.14
CA GLU A 106 -13.29 15.88 1.89
C GLU A 106 -12.92 15.41 3.30
N ALA A 107 -11.70 15.69 3.70
CA ALA A 107 -11.19 15.37 5.03
C ALA A 107 -11.20 16.61 5.92
N PHE A 108 -11.45 16.44 7.23
CA PHE A 108 -11.51 17.55 8.19
C PHE A 108 -10.20 18.35 8.28
N TRP A 109 -9.07 17.75 7.92
CA TRP A 109 -7.75 18.38 7.92
C TRP A 109 -7.43 19.15 6.63
N GLY A 110 -8.41 19.33 5.73
CA GLY A 110 -8.32 20.16 4.53
C GLY A 110 -7.89 19.44 3.26
N GLY A 111 -7.72 18.14 3.30
CA GLY A 111 -7.41 17.31 2.12
C GLY A 111 -8.62 16.55 1.59
N TYR A 112 -8.35 15.57 0.72
CA TYR A 112 -9.34 14.72 0.08
C TYR A 112 -8.81 13.28 0.08
N ALA A 113 -9.55 12.33 0.63
CA ALA A 113 -9.04 10.98 0.81
C ALA A 113 -10.11 9.89 0.74
N GLY A 114 -9.71 8.73 0.27
CA GLY A 114 -10.43 7.47 0.34
C GLY A 114 -9.55 6.36 0.87
N ALA A 115 -10.14 5.18 1.07
CA ALA A 115 -9.41 4.01 1.51
C ALA A 115 -9.93 2.74 0.86
N PHE A 116 -9.03 1.79 0.65
CA PHE A 116 -9.34 0.46 0.15
C PHE A 116 -8.51 -0.61 0.87
N ARG A 117 -8.95 -1.85 0.74
CA ARG A 117 -8.17 -3.04 1.09
C ARG A 117 -7.75 -3.76 -0.18
N ASP A 118 -6.51 -4.20 -0.22
CA ASP A 118 -6.03 -5.10 -1.25
C ASP A 118 -6.67 -6.50 -1.09
N PRO A 119 -6.45 -7.46 -2.02
CA PRO A 119 -7.03 -8.80 -1.92
C PRO A 119 -6.64 -9.59 -0.67
N ASP A 120 -5.57 -9.20 0.02
CA ASP A 120 -5.11 -9.82 1.26
C ASP A 120 -5.55 -9.06 2.53
N GLY A 121 -6.32 -7.98 2.36
CA GLY A 121 -6.85 -7.18 3.47
C GLY A 121 -5.91 -6.10 3.98
N HIS A 122 -4.81 -5.83 3.28
CA HIS A 122 -3.94 -4.69 3.62
C HIS A 122 -4.63 -3.38 3.27
N THR A 123 -4.65 -2.46 4.23
CA THR A 123 -5.36 -1.19 4.12
C THR A 123 -4.46 -0.14 3.48
N TRP A 124 -4.99 0.51 2.45
CA TRP A 124 -4.40 1.64 1.77
C TRP A 124 -5.27 2.87 1.89
N GLU A 125 -4.67 4.01 2.20
CA GLU A 125 -5.26 5.33 2.02
C GLU A 125 -4.76 5.92 0.72
N VAL A 126 -5.65 6.53 -0.05
CA VAL A 126 -5.31 7.37 -1.21
C VAL A 126 -5.74 8.79 -0.87
N ALA A 127 -4.78 9.68 -0.73
CA ALA A 127 -5.03 11.03 -0.22
C ALA A 127 -4.37 12.11 -1.09
N TRP A 128 -5.04 13.23 -1.24
CA TRP A 128 -4.42 14.50 -1.59
C TRP A 128 -4.30 15.33 -0.33
N ASN A 129 -3.04 15.61 0.06
CA ASN A 129 -2.72 16.39 1.26
C ASN A 129 -1.82 17.57 0.87
N PRO A 130 -2.37 18.78 0.73
CA PRO A 130 -1.61 19.95 0.29
C PRO A 130 -0.68 20.52 1.37
N HIS A 131 -0.74 19.99 2.61
CA HIS A 131 0.00 20.55 3.73
C HIS A 131 1.33 19.85 3.99
N TRP A 132 1.46 18.57 3.63
CA TRP A 132 2.63 17.75 3.93
C TRP A 132 3.39 17.26 2.69
N PHE A 133 2.87 17.62 1.51
CA PHE A 133 3.44 17.15 0.24
C PHE A 133 3.49 18.31 -0.76
N ASP A 134 4.54 18.31 -1.60
CA ASP A 134 4.66 19.24 -2.71
C ASP A 134 3.79 18.84 -3.91
N GLY A 135 3.84 19.64 -4.98
CA GLY A 135 3.08 19.38 -6.21
C GLY A 135 3.53 18.14 -6.99
N GLU A 136 4.61 17.49 -6.58
CA GLU A 136 5.12 16.25 -7.15
C GLU A 136 4.83 15.03 -6.27
N GLY A 137 4.25 15.25 -5.09
CA GLY A 137 3.92 14.20 -4.13
C GLY A 137 5.06 13.82 -3.19
N ASN A 138 6.15 14.60 -3.13
CA ASN A 138 7.22 14.38 -2.18
C ASN A 138 6.87 15.00 -0.82
N VAL A 139 7.40 14.40 0.25
CA VAL A 139 7.22 14.93 1.61
C VAL A 139 7.80 16.34 1.71
N SER A 140 6.97 17.28 2.18
CA SER A 140 7.30 18.69 2.37
C SER A 140 6.60 19.19 3.63
N LEU A 141 7.18 18.90 4.78
CA LEU A 141 6.63 19.31 6.07
C LEU A 141 6.87 20.79 6.34
N PRO A 142 5.92 21.48 7.01
CA PRO A 142 6.19 22.82 7.54
C PRO A 142 7.32 22.76 8.56
N GLY A 143 8.20 23.75 8.52
CA GLY A 143 9.33 23.91 9.45
C GLY A 143 8.91 24.25 10.88
#